data_561479eb8aa770c69628829ebca0043b
#
_entry.id   561479eb8aa770c69628829ebca0043b
#
_cell.length_a   1.000
_cell.length_b   1.000
_cell.length_c   1.000
_cell.angle_alpha   90.00
_cell.angle_beta   90.00
_cell.angle_gamma   90.00
#
_symmetry.space_group_name_H-M   'P 1'
#
loop_
_entity.id
_entity.type
_entity.pdbx_description
1 polymer ?
#
loop_
_entity_poly.entity_id
_entity_poly.type
_entity_poly.pdbx_seq_one_letter_code
_entity_poly.pdbx_strand_id
1 'polypeptide(L)'
;MTAVIFISFPRFGLGFISLNTSSSPISGFSDTVTLGDVGKIKLNSAVVMRVEYTQGGKNYKPESRILWRGVVLDHFNGRTWTSTLDMEFETPNRPGTGLSLFKVSNPKEVVQQNVYMGPFDAPYLFTHGVPLFIDGNFIHVQMDKNFVFKTGDSRSGPRKYTLISEISDPDISYSLDMPHSEPLLFPGKFLQLPDVSPKIFDLAERLTQGVRSDRDRARNILNHFADFRYTLKMENNPDKTALEHFLFERKAGHCEYFASAMVILLRSAGVPTRLVNGFVGVEWNEWGNYLIIRQSHAHSWVEAFISGKGWTVYDPTPPDPALVTPSLLHPLAKSLDFLRMSWQRYVVRYSVHDQVQVVQFFRAGGRDLVQKLKGLLADLNWQTLVKGQFSPVILALILIPILLLVLKHRYGAFSP
;
A
#
# COMPACT_ATOMS: atom_id res chain seq x y z
N MET A 1 21.43 34.49 5.60
CA MET A 1 20.18 35.21 5.92
C MET A 1 18.94 34.47 5.40
N THR A 2 18.84 34.10 4.13
CA THR A 2 17.69 33.42 3.51
C THR A 2 17.27 32.11 4.21
N ALA A 3 18.22 31.25 4.62
CA ALA A 3 17.93 30.01 5.33
C ALA A 3 17.29 30.25 6.72
N VAL A 4 17.71 31.28 7.44
CA VAL A 4 17.15 31.62 8.75
C VAL A 4 15.73 32.14 8.60
N ILE A 5 15.47 32.97 7.60
CA ILE A 5 14.12 33.46 7.26
C ILE A 5 13.24 32.30 6.85
N PHE A 6 13.76 31.36 6.05
CA PHE A 6 13.06 30.15 5.59
C PHE A 6 12.65 29.26 6.75
N ILE A 7 13.51 29.07 7.76
CA ILE A 7 13.26 28.25 8.95
C ILE A 7 12.31 28.93 9.93
N SER A 8 12.39 30.28 10.05
CA SER A 8 11.66 31.05 11.06
C SER A 8 10.29 31.55 10.63
N PHE A 9 9.99 31.53 9.31
CA PHE A 9 8.72 32.08 8.82
C PHE A 9 7.60 31.05 8.99
N PRO A 10 6.54 31.33 9.80
CA PRO A 10 5.41 30.45 9.96
C PRO A 10 4.68 30.31 8.60
N ARG A 11 4.67 29.14 8.05
CA ARG A 11 3.91 28.82 6.84
C ARG A 11 2.49 28.50 7.25
N PHE A 12 1.68 29.52 7.40
CA PHE A 12 0.23 29.34 7.36
C PHE A 12 -0.08 28.67 6.01
N GLY A 13 -0.72 27.53 6.01
CA GLY A 13 -0.99 26.67 4.87
C GLY A 13 -1.49 27.37 3.60
N LEU A 14 -0.65 28.19 3.02
CA LEU A 14 -0.80 28.71 1.68
C LEU A 14 -0.51 27.55 0.72
N GLY A 15 -1.50 26.65 0.57
CA GLY A 15 -1.48 25.57 -0.40
C GLY A 15 -1.44 26.02 -1.86
N PHE A 16 -0.92 27.22 -2.13
CA PHE A 16 -0.97 27.86 -3.46
C PHE A 16 0.33 27.78 -4.25
N ILE A 17 1.42 27.27 -3.69
CA ILE A 17 2.64 27.02 -4.48
C ILE A 17 2.93 25.51 -4.43
N SER A 18 2.00 24.71 -4.85
CA SER A 18 2.29 23.49 -5.55
C SER A 18 2.88 23.93 -6.89
N LEU A 19 4.19 23.73 -7.08
CA LEU A 19 4.73 23.61 -8.42
C LEU A 19 3.98 22.45 -9.04
N ASN A 20 2.95 22.80 -9.77
CA ASN A 20 2.00 21.93 -10.40
C ASN A 20 2.73 21.20 -11.54
N THR A 21 3.49 20.16 -11.16
CA THR A 21 3.60 19.05 -12.09
C THR A 21 2.18 18.50 -12.12
N SER A 22 1.47 18.78 -13.17
CA SER A 22 0.14 18.27 -13.48
C SER A 22 0.16 16.75 -13.58
N SER A 23 0.35 16.10 -12.45
CA SER A 23 -0.01 14.72 -12.31
C SER A 23 -1.53 14.71 -12.16
N SER A 24 -2.23 14.41 -13.23
CA SER A 24 -3.63 14.02 -13.16
C SER A 24 -3.80 13.08 -11.97
N PRO A 25 -4.87 13.21 -11.17
CA PRO A 25 -5.10 12.29 -10.05
C PRO A 25 -4.97 10.86 -10.56
N ILE A 26 -4.31 10.01 -9.80
CA ILE A 26 -4.12 8.61 -10.16
C ILE A 26 -5.52 8.00 -10.17
N SER A 27 -6.07 7.78 -11.36
CA SER A 27 -7.35 7.13 -11.60
C SER A 27 -7.15 5.62 -11.81
N GLY A 28 -8.18 4.84 -11.61
CA GLY A 28 -8.20 3.42 -11.94
C GLY A 28 -8.35 2.47 -10.76
N PHE A 29 -8.50 3.00 -9.54
CA PHE A 29 -8.88 2.20 -8.38
C PHE A 29 -10.31 2.57 -7.99
N SER A 30 -11.25 1.64 -8.16
CA SER A 30 -12.68 1.88 -7.91
C SER A 30 -13.30 0.73 -7.11
N ASP A 31 -14.52 0.92 -6.64
CA ASP A 31 -15.38 -0.11 -6.04
C ASP A 31 -15.97 -1.08 -7.08
N THR A 32 -15.54 -0.96 -8.32
CA THR A 32 -15.89 -1.87 -9.42
C THR A 32 -14.63 -2.28 -10.16
N VAL A 33 -14.54 -3.54 -10.58
CA VAL A 33 -13.44 -4.09 -11.36
C VAL A 33 -14.00 -4.89 -12.51
N THR A 34 -13.75 -4.43 -13.73
CA THR A 34 -14.09 -5.17 -14.92
C THR A 34 -12.90 -5.95 -15.42
N LEU A 35 -13.10 -7.24 -15.69
CA LEU A 35 -12.04 -8.11 -16.19
C LEU A 35 -11.38 -7.51 -17.44
N GLY A 36 -10.07 -7.30 -17.37
CA GLY A 36 -9.25 -6.71 -18.41
C GLY A 36 -8.81 -5.25 -18.22
N ASP A 37 -9.34 -4.55 -17.22
CA ASP A 37 -9.03 -3.13 -17.01
C ASP A 37 -7.67 -2.90 -16.34
N VAL A 38 -7.20 -3.80 -15.48
CA VAL A 38 -5.90 -3.68 -14.77
C VAL A 38 -4.71 -3.61 -15.73
N GLY A 39 -4.81 -4.18 -16.89
CA GLY A 39 -3.73 -4.12 -17.88
C GLY A 39 -3.27 -2.69 -18.18
N LYS A 40 -4.18 -1.71 -18.24
CA LYS A 40 -3.87 -0.29 -18.45
C LYS A 40 -3.23 0.36 -17.22
N ILE A 41 -3.71 0.00 -16.04
CA ILE A 41 -3.21 0.53 -14.76
C ILE A 41 -1.77 0.10 -14.53
N LYS A 42 -1.44 -1.15 -14.83
CA LYS A 42 -0.08 -1.72 -14.65
C LYS A 42 0.99 -1.09 -15.53
N LEU A 43 0.64 -0.36 -16.57
CA LEU A 43 1.60 0.36 -17.41
C LEU A 43 2.04 1.71 -16.80
N ASN A 44 1.42 2.17 -15.74
CA ASN A 44 1.73 3.46 -15.13
C ASN A 44 2.68 3.29 -13.92
N SER A 45 3.86 3.88 -14.00
CA SER A 45 4.88 3.83 -12.94
C SER A 45 4.75 4.93 -11.88
N ALA A 46 3.68 5.74 -11.91
CA ALA A 46 3.45 6.81 -10.92
C ALA A 46 3.42 6.25 -9.48
N VAL A 47 4.04 6.97 -8.55
CA VAL A 47 4.06 6.58 -7.14
C VAL A 47 2.72 6.92 -6.49
N VAL A 48 2.03 5.90 -5.99
CA VAL A 48 0.77 6.01 -5.27
C VAL A 48 1.02 6.40 -3.82
N MET A 49 1.90 5.66 -3.15
CA MET A 49 2.22 5.92 -1.75
C MET A 49 3.64 5.47 -1.38
N ARG A 50 4.14 6.04 -0.29
CA ARG A 50 5.38 5.61 0.38
C ARG A 50 5.05 5.25 1.81
N VAL A 51 5.66 4.19 2.32
CA VAL A 51 5.36 3.69 3.65
C VAL A 51 6.64 3.45 4.43
N GLU A 52 6.73 4.11 5.57
CA GLU A 52 7.76 3.85 6.57
C GLU A 52 7.21 2.84 7.58
N TYR A 53 8.01 1.84 7.91
CA TYR A 53 7.68 0.85 8.92
C TYR A 53 8.57 1.03 10.13
N THR A 54 7.96 0.98 11.33
CA THR A 54 8.70 0.98 12.59
C THR A 54 8.12 -0.07 13.54
N GLN A 55 9.01 -0.73 14.29
CA GLN A 55 8.67 -1.68 15.33
C GLN A 55 9.49 -1.36 16.58
N GLY A 56 8.82 -1.12 17.71
CA GLY A 56 9.50 -0.71 18.93
C GLY A 56 10.33 0.59 18.77
N GLY A 57 9.88 1.53 17.93
CA GLY A 57 10.57 2.79 17.65
C GLY A 57 11.80 2.67 16.71
N LYS A 58 12.08 1.47 16.17
CA LYS A 58 13.19 1.25 15.21
C LYS A 58 12.64 1.00 13.81
N ASN A 59 13.43 1.39 12.79
CA ASN A 59 13.09 1.06 11.42
C ASN A 59 12.93 -0.46 11.26
N TYR A 60 11.87 -0.86 10.59
CA TYR A 60 11.52 -2.25 10.34
C TYR A 60 11.34 -2.47 8.84
N LYS A 61 11.84 -3.57 8.31
CA LYS A 61 11.59 -3.99 6.93
C LYS A 61 10.86 -5.33 6.96
N PRO A 62 9.61 -5.39 6.50
CA PRO A 62 8.89 -6.66 6.41
C PRO A 62 9.62 -7.65 5.51
N GLU A 63 9.77 -8.89 5.97
CA GLU A 63 10.45 -9.96 5.22
C GLU A 63 9.49 -10.70 4.27
N SER A 64 8.21 -10.71 4.61
CA SER A 64 7.17 -11.38 3.84
C SER A 64 6.65 -10.53 2.67
N ARG A 65 5.90 -11.17 1.77
CA ARG A 65 5.16 -10.48 0.71
C ARG A 65 4.15 -9.51 1.32
N ILE A 66 4.25 -8.25 0.94
CA ILE A 66 3.42 -7.17 1.50
C ILE A 66 2.22 -6.96 0.58
N LEU A 67 1.02 -7.22 1.08
CA LEU A 67 -0.24 -6.93 0.40
C LEU A 67 -0.93 -5.75 1.09
N TRP A 68 -1.10 -4.66 0.36
CA TRP A 68 -1.83 -3.46 0.79
C TRP A 68 -3.28 -3.57 0.36
N ARG A 69 -4.13 -3.92 1.28
CA ARG A 69 -5.56 -4.16 1.09
C ARG A 69 -6.30 -2.83 0.89
N GLY A 70 -7.10 -2.73 -0.15
CA GLY A 70 -7.88 -1.54 -0.47
C GLY A 70 -9.37 -1.81 -0.52
N VAL A 71 -9.87 -2.49 -1.55
CA VAL A 71 -11.29 -2.77 -1.76
C VAL A 71 -11.56 -4.27 -1.75
N VAL A 72 -12.69 -4.63 -1.19
CA VAL A 72 -13.22 -6.00 -1.23
C VAL A 72 -14.47 -6.03 -2.07
N LEU A 73 -14.52 -7.01 -2.96
CA LEU A 73 -15.56 -7.20 -3.93
C LEU A 73 -16.22 -8.56 -3.71
N ASP A 74 -17.52 -8.56 -3.53
CA ASP A 74 -18.29 -9.74 -3.13
C ASP A 74 -19.27 -10.22 -4.20
N HIS A 75 -19.66 -9.38 -5.15
CA HIS A 75 -20.60 -9.71 -6.20
C HIS A 75 -19.96 -9.68 -7.60
N PHE A 76 -20.19 -10.72 -8.39
CA PHE A 76 -19.70 -10.86 -9.76
C PHE A 76 -20.85 -11.13 -10.72
N ASN A 77 -20.98 -10.33 -11.78
CA ASN A 77 -22.02 -10.49 -12.79
C ASN A 77 -21.58 -11.27 -14.05
N GLY A 78 -20.40 -11.93 -14.00
CA GLY A 78 -19.79 -12.62 -15.14
C GLY A 78 -18.75 -11.81 -15.89
N ARG A 79 -18.70 -10.48 -15.67
CA ARG A 79 -17.73 -9.56 -16.30
C ARG A 79 -17.13 -8.57 -15.29
N THR A 80 -17.93 -8.05 -14.39
CA THR A 80 -17.57 -6.98 -13.46
C THR A 80 -17.80 -7.42 -12.02
N TRP A 81 -16.82 -7.18 -11.19
CA TRP A 81 -16.90 -7.28 -9.73
C TRP A 81 -17.36 -5.98 -9.12
N THR A 82 -18.22 -6.06 -8.11
CA THR A 82 -18.71 -4.92 -7.33
C THR A 82 -18.72 -5.24 -5.84
N SER A 83 -18.65 -4.21 -5.01
CA SER A 83 -18.94 -4.33 -3.58
C SER A 83 -20.42 -4.06 -3.34
N THR A 84 -21.09 -4.97 -2.63
CA THR A 84 -22.51 -4.82 -2.25
C THR A 84 -22.70 -4.50 -0.77
N LEU A 85 -21.59 -4.28 -0.04
CA LEU A 85 -21.64 -3.90 1.37
C LEU A 85 -21.59 -2.39 1.51
N ASP A 86 -22.53 -1.87 2.28
CA ASP A 86 -22.58 -0.45 2.62
C ASP A 86 -21.52 -0.10 3.67
N MET A 87 -21.13 1.18 3.70
CA MET A 87 -20.33 1.72 4.78
C MET A 87 -21.22 1.87 6.02
N GLU A 88 -21.00 1.03 7.02
CA GLU A 88 -21.88 0.95 8.20
C GLU A 88 -21.38 1.81 9.37
N PHE A 89 -20.07 1.97 9.47
CA PHE A 89 -19.46 2.68 10.59
C PHE A 89 -18.81 3.96 10.10
N GLU A 90 -19.31 5.08 10.59
CA GLU A 90 -18.67 6.38 10.40
C GLU A 90 -18.20 6.90 11.75
N THR A 91 -16.92 7.14 11.89
CA THR A 91 -16.34 7.64 13.12
C THR A 91 -15.61 8.94 12.85
N PRO A 92 -15.94 10.02 13.59
CA PRO A 92 -15.16 11.25 13.52
C PRO A 92 -13.72 10.98 13.94
N ASN A 93 -12.78 11.36 13.09
CA ASN A 93 -11.37 11.34 13.42
C ASN A 93 -10.95 12.74 13.87
N ARG A 94 -10.45 12.84 15.10
CA ARG A 94 -9.81 14.09 15.57
C ARG A 94 -8.31 13.91 15.36
N PRO A 95 -7.67 14.71 14.48
CA PRO A 95 -6.24 14.60 14.24
C PRO A 95 -5.44 14.59 15.54
N GLY A 96 -4.55 13.61 15.69
CA GLY A 96 -3.71 13.42 16.87
C GLY A 96 -4.33 12.63 18.02
N THR A 97 -5.61 12.24 17.96
CA THR A 97 -6.21 11.34 18.95
C THR A 97 -6.33 9.92 18.44
N GLY A 98 -6.39 9.76 17.12
CA GLY A 98 -6.52 8.48 16.44
C GLY A 98 -7.77 7.69 16.78
N LEU A 99 -8.01 6.64 16.03
CA LEU A 99 -9.13 5.75 16.20
C LEU A 99 -8.63 4.34 16.49
N SER A 100 -9.00 3.79 17.65
CA SER A 100 -8.83 2.36 17.95
C SER A 100 -9.88 1.57 17.18
N LEU A 101 -9.41 0.65 16.32
CA LEU A 101 -10.27 -0.13 15.43
C LEU A 101 -10.61 -1.48 16.05
N PHE A 102 -9.59 -2.23 16.46
CA PHE A 102 -9.75 -3.56 16.98
C PHE A 102 -8.87 -3.80 18.21
N LYS A 103 -9.33 -4.68 19.08
CA LYS A 103 -8.54 -5.23 20.19
C LYS A 103 -8.19 -6.67 19.84
N VAL A 104 -6.92 -6.97 19.73
CA VAL A 104 -6.41 -8.33 19.59
C VAL A 104 -5.84 -8.76 20.94
N SER A 105 -6.31 -9.90 21.43
CA SER A 105 -5.80 -10.49 22.67
C SER A 105 -4.44 -11.12 22.39
N ASN A 106 -3.34 -10.51 22.80
CA ASN A 106 -1.94 -10.93 22.56
C ASN A 106 -1.47 -10.80 21.10
N PRO A 107 -1.37 -9.59 20.56
CA PRO A 107 -0.84 -9.39 19.22
C PRO A 107 0.62 -9.87 19.16
N LYS A 108 0.95 -10.70 18.14
CA LYS A 108 2.28 -11.31 18.03
C LYS A 108 3.31 -10.32 17.49
N GLU A 109 2.97 -9.60 16.46
CA GLU A 109 3.88 -8.71 15.77
C GLU A 109 3.17 -7.41 15.40
N VAL A 110 3.36 -6.39 16.23
CA VAL A 110 2.74 -5.07 16.03
C VAL A 110 3.73 -4.13 15.38
N VAL A 111 3.32 -3.53 14.27
CA VAL A 111 4.13 -2.62 13.46
C VAL A 111 3.38 -1.32 13.22
N GLN A 112 4.07 -0.22 13.39
CA GLN A 112 3.58 1.09 12.97
C GLN A 112 3.96 1.36 11.52
N GLN A 113 3.02 1.86 10.75
CA GLN A 113 3.14 2.16 9.34
C GLN A 113 2.75 3.62 9.11
N ASN A 114 3.73 4.46 8.72
CA ASN A 114 3.45 5.85 8.34
C ASN A 114 3.27 5.92 6.83
N VAL A 115 2.05 6.15 6.39
CA VAL A 115 1.67 6.16 4.98
C VAL A 115 1.63 7.59 4.45
N TYR A 116 2.38 7.84 3.39
CA TYR A 116 2.41 9.10 2.64
C TYR A 116 1.84 8.85 1.24
N MET A 117 0.58 9.13 1.08
CA MET A 117 -0.15 8.90 -0.16
C MET A 117 -0.13 10.16 -1.02
N GLY A 118 0.17 10.00 -2.30
CA GLY A 118 0.06 11.06 -3.31
C GLY A 118 -1.39 11.45 -3.61
N PRO A 119 -1.62 12.37 -4.54
CA PRO A 119 -2.97 12.65 -5.04
C PRO A 119 -3.57 11.38 -5.63
N PHE A 120 -4.71 10.95 -5.10
CA PHE A 120 -5.37 9.71 -5.48
C PHE A 120 -6.88 9.95 -5.58
N ASP A 121 -7.45 9.62 -6.74
CA ASP A 121 -8.84 9.91 -7.07
C ASP A 121 -9.80 8.83 -6.55
N ALA A 122 -9.58 8.39 -5.32
CA ALA A 122 -10.48 7.47 -4.64
C ALA A 122 -10.38 7.69 -3.12
N PRO A 123 -11.48 7.53 -2.37
CA PRO A 123 -11.52 7.81 -0.94
C PRO A 123 -10.87 6.73 -0.08
N TYR A 124 -10.30 5.69 -0.67
CA TYR A 124 -9.80 4.53 0.05
C TYR A 124 -8.54 4.81 0.86
N LEU A 125 -8.48 4.21 2.05
CA LEU A 125 -7.27 4.05 2.85
C LEU A 125 -6.80 2.60 2.74
N PHE A 126 -5.55 2.42 2.36
CA PHE A 126 -4.97 1.09 2.22
C PHE A 126 -4.39 0.61 3.55
N THR A 127 -4.56 -0.68 3.85
CA THR A 127 -4.07 -1.29 5.08
C THR A 127 -3.20 -2.50 4.79
N HIS A 128 -2.16 -2.71 5.61
CA HIS A 128 -1.34 -3.91 5.61
C HIS A 128 -1.38 -4.55 7.00
N GLY A 129 -1.68 -5.83 7.06
CA GLY A 129 -1.97 -6.54 8.29
C GLY A 129 -3.37 -6.23 8.85
N VAL A 130 -3.62 -6.65 10.09
CA VAL A 130 -4.85 -6.36 10.83
C VAL A 130 -4.73 -4.98 11.46
N PRO A 131 -5.48 -3.98 11.03
CA PRO A 131 -5.35 -2.62 11.54
C PRO A 131 -5.96 -2.51 12.95
N LEU A 132 -5.13 -2.20 13.94
CA LEU A 132 -5.53 -2.01 15.33
C LEU A 132 -5.88 -0.55 15.63
N PHE A 133 -5.17 0.37 14.97
CA PHE A 133 -5.31 1.80 15.20
C PHE A 133 -5.01 2.56 13.91
N ILE A 134 -5.75 3.65 13.68
CA ILE A 134 -5.53 4.57 12.57
C ILE A 134 -5.60 6.03 13.06
N ASP A 135 -4.66 6.86 12.61
CA ASP A 135 -4.69 8.31 12.79
C ASP A 135 -4.26 9.00 11.50
N GLY A 136 -4.84 10.15 11.18
CA GLY A 136 -4.50 10.88 9.95
C GLY A 136 -5.18 12.23 9.84
N ASN A 137 -4.88 12.94 8.76
CA ASN A 137 -5.40 14.26 8.46
C ASN A 137 -6.72 14.22 7.67
N PHE A 138 -7.65 13.40 8.11
CA PHE A 138 -9.02 13.29 7.57
C PHE A 138 -10.04 13.51 8.70
N ILE A 139 -11.23 13.99 8.33
CA ILE A 139 -12.28 14.36 9.29
C ILE A 139 -13.03 13.13 9.77
N HIS A 140 -13.36 12.22 8.84
CA HIS A 140 -14.13 11.00 9.11
C HIS A 140 -13.43 9.79 8.49
N VAL A 141 -13.55 8.67 9.18
CA VAL A 141 -13.23 7.34 8.65
C VAL A 141 -14.50 6.53 8.59
N GLN A 142 -14.82 6.03 7.43
CA GLN A 142 -15.90 5.08 7.20
C GLN A 142 -15.30 3.69 7.04
N MET A 143 -15.98 2.69 7.56
CA MET A 143 -15.58 1.29 7.47
C MET A 143 -16.79 0.43 7.12
N ASP A 144 -16.61 -0.52 6.21
CA ASP A 144 -17.58 -1.57 5.93
C ASP A 144 -17.29 -2.85 6.75
N LYS A 145 -18.18 -3.82 6.67
CA LYS A 145 -18.00 -5.14 7.32
C LYS A 145 -16.86 -5.98 6.76
N ASN A 146 -16.35 -5.63 5.59
CA ASN A 146 -15.17 -6.25 5.00
C ASN A 146 -13.86 -5.57 5.41
N PHE A 147 -13.89 -4.60 6.35
CA PHE A 147 -12.75 -3.78 6.75
C PHE A 147 -12.11 -3.00 5.60
N VAL A 148 -12.95 -2.50 4.70
CA VAL A 148 -12.58 -1.48 3.74
C VAL A 148 -12.75 -0.12 4.40
N PHE A 149 -11.70 0.71 4.34
CA PHE A 149 -11.69 2.03 4.94
C PHE A 149 -11.79 3.10 3.87
N LYS A 150 -12.69 4.06 4.09
CA LYS A 150 -12.82 5.26 3.25
C LYS A 150 -12.71 6.52 4.12
N THR A 151 -12.19 7.59 3.51
CA THR A 151 -12.27 8.91 4.11
C THR A 151 -13.54 9.61 3.65
N GLY A 152 -14.19 10.37 4.54
CA GLY A 152 -15.32 11.23 4.17
C GLY A 152 -14.94 12.42 3.29
N ASP A 153 -13.64 12.72 3.17
CA ASP A 153 -13.12 13.78 2.33
C ASP A 153 -13.00 13.33 0.88
N SER A 154 -13.85 13.86 0.02
CA SER A 154 -13.78 13.69 -1.45
C SER A 154 -12.62 14.45 -2.11
N ARG A 155 -11.64 14.92 -1.35
CA ARG A 155 -10.51 15.66 -1.88
C ARG A 155 -9.47 14.70 -2.47
N SER A 156 -9.19 14.84 -3.75
CA SER A 156 -8.11 14.13 -4.47
C SER A 156 -6.69 14.52 -4.01
N GLY A 157 -6.56 15.17 -2.86
CA GLY A 157 -5.29 15.67 -2.32
C GLY A 157 -4.43 14.57 -1.69
N PRO A 158 -3.15 14.88 -1.42
CA PRO A 158 -2.26 13.96 -0.76
C PRO A 158 -2.72 13.71 0.67
N ARG A 159 -2.69 12.43 1.08
CA ARG A 159 -3.10 11.99 2.42
C ARG A 159 -1.89 11.48 3.21
N LYS A 160 -1.89 11.76 4.50
CA LYS A 160 -0.94 11.17 5.45
C LYS A 160 -1.74 10.50 6.55
N TYR A 161 -1.42 9.27 6.86
CA TYR A 161 -2.00 8.57 7.99
C TYR A 161 -1.00 7.57 8.58
N THR A 162 -1.21 7.26 9.84
CA THR A 162 -0.46 6.26 10.60
C THR A 162 -1.39 5.10 10.89
N LEU A 163 -0.92 3.90 10.61
CA LEU A 163 -1.55 2.65 11.00
C LEU A 163 -0.68 1.97 12.05
N ILE A 164 -1.31 1.38 13.05
CA ILE A 164 -0.70 0.35 13.88
C ILE A 164 -1.43 -0.93 13.54
N SER A 165 -0.70 -1.91 13.04
CA SER A 165 -1.29 -3.17 12.61
C SER A 165 -0.53 -4.35 13.19
N GLU A 166 -1.24 -5.44 13.43
CA GLU A 166 -0.62 -6.73 13.62
C GLU A 166 -0.30 -7.31 12.24
N ILE A 167 0.99 -7.56 12.00
CA ILE A 167 1.47 -8.25 10.81
C ILE A 167 1.66 -9.71 11.21
N SER A 168 0.70 -10.51 10.86
CA SER A 168 0.76 -11.96 11.07
C SER A 168 1.29 -12.64 9.81
N ASP A 169 1.81 -13.85 9.97
CA ASP A 169 2.15 -14.77 8.89
C ASP A 169 1.01 -14.79 7.84
N PRO A 170 1.30 -14.73 6.53
CA PRO A 170 0.29 -14.77 5.47
C PRO A 170 -0.65 -15.99 5.53
N ASP A 171 -0.25 -17.06 6.22
CA ASP A 171 -1.13 -18.19 6.56
C ASP A 171 -2.07 -17.92 7.76
N ILE A 172 -1.95 -16.76 8.41
CA ILE A 172 -2.83 -16.39 9.52
C ILE A 172 -4.01 -15.62 8.96
N SER A 173 -5.12 -16.27 9.05
CA SER A 173 -6.46 -15.73 8.97
C SER A 173 -6.59 -14.44 9.77
N TYR A 174 -7.30 -13.49 9.22
CA TYR A 174 -7.93 -12.41 10.01
C TYR A 174 -8.95 -13.05 10.98
N SER A 175 -8.45 -13.86 11.92
CA SER A 175 -9.16 -14.31 13.10
C SER A 175 -9.25 -13.12 14.03
N LEU A 176 -9.99 -12.12 13.60
CA LEU A 176 -10.48 -11.12 14.53
C LEU A 176 -11.40 -11.87 15.48
N ASP A 177 -11.16 -11.75 16.78
CA ASP A 177 -12.17 -11.98 17.82
C ASP A 177 -13.32 -10.97 17.62
N MET A 178 -13.84 -10.93 16.38
CA MET A 178 -15.00 -10.14 16.05
C MET A 178 -16.22 -10.96 16.42
N PRO A 179 -17.15 -10.38 17.20
CA PRO A 179 -18.39 -11.05 17.54
C PRO A 179 -19.27 -11.38 16.33
N HIS A 180 -18.78 -11.07 15.11
CA HIS A 180 -19.50 -11.23 13.86
C HIS A 180 -18.60 -11.91 12.82
N SER A 181 -18.49 -13.21 12.89
CA SER A 181 -17.98 -14.06 11.80
C SER A 181 -18.95 -13.99 10.62
N GLU A 182 -18.78 -12.97 9.77
CA GLU A 182 -19.72 -12.55 8.74
C GLU A 182 -20.13 -13.60 7.69
N PRO A 183 -19.30 -14.57 7.29
CA PRO A 183 -19.80 -15.63 6.39
C PRO A 183 -20.91 -16.45 7.02
N LEU A 184 -20.99 -16.53 8.36
CA LEU A 184 -22.07 -17.21 9.07
C LEU A 184 -23.35 -16.36 9.10
N LEU A 185 -23.24 -15.02 9.02
CA LEU A 185 -24.38 -14.11 8.98
C LEU A 185 -24.92 -13.89 7.56
N PHE A 186 -24.02 -13.93 6.53
CA PHE A 186 -24.39 -13.70 5.14
C PHE A 186 -23.72 -14.72 4.21
N PRO A 187 -23.94 -16.03 4.42
CA PRO A 187 -23.26 -17.08 3.61
C PRO A 187 -23.55 -16.93 2.11
N GLY A 188 -24.75 -16.47 1.75
CA GLY A 188 -25.15 -16.31 0.35
C GLY A 188 -24.35 -15.27 -0.43
N LYS A 189 -23.89 -14.19 0.20
CA LYS A 189 -23.11 -13.15 -0.50
C LYS A 189 -21.77 -13.67 -0.99
N PHE A 190 -21.04 -14.38 -0.13
CA PHE A 190 -19.72 -14.90 -0.44
C PHE A 190 -19.70 -16.22 -1.19
N LEU A 191 -20.88 -16.77 -1.48
CA LEU A 191 -21.12 -17.92 -2.33
C LEU A 191 -21.86 -17.55 -3.63
N GLN A 192 -22.11 -16.25 -3.87
CA GLN A 192 -22.78 -15.78 -5.07
C GLN A 192 -21.99 -16.16 -6.31
N LEU A 193 -22.68 -16.74 -7.27
CA LEU A 193 -22.16 -17.09 -8.59
C LEU A 193 -22.98 -16.38 -9.67
N PRO A 194 -22.34 -15.87 -10.74
CA PRO A 194 -23.05 -15.48 -11.94
C PRO A 194 -23.58 -16.72 -12.68
N ASP A 195 -24.22 -16.51 -13.83
CA ASP A 195 -24.47 -17.60 -14.76
C ASP A 195 -23.12 -18.06 -15.35
N VAL A 196 -22.61 -19.17 -14.83
CA VAL A 196 -21.32 -19.74 -15.24
C VAL A 196 -21.53 -21.05 -15.98
N SER A 197 -20.64 -21.31 -16.93
CA SER A 197 -20.63 -22.55 -17.71
C SER A 197 -20.57 -23.79 -16.80
N PRO A 198 -21.36 -24.85 -17.09
CA PRO A 198 -21.28 -26.12 -16.35
C PRO A 198 -19.86 -26.69 -16.26
N LYS A 199 -19.01 -26.44 -17.25
CA LYS A 199 -17.61 -26.87 -17.25
C LYS A 199 -16.81 -26.31 -16.06
N ILE A 200 -17.17 -25.12 -15.56
CA ILE A 200 -16.51 -24.52 -14.39
C ILE A 200 -16.91 -25.27 -13.12
N PHE A 201 -18.18 -25.67 -12.98
CA PHE A 201 -18.63 -26.54 -11.89
C PHE A 201 -17.95 -27.87 -11.90
N ASP A 202 -17.93 -28.55 -13.09
CA ASP A 202 -17.25 -29.82 -13.27
C ASP A 202 -15.75 -29.75 -12.92
N LEU A 203 -15.09 -28.61 -13.25
CA LEU A 203 -13.69 -28.39 -12.89
C LEU A 203 -13.55 -28.26 -11.38
N ALA A 204 -14.38 -27.44 -10.73
CA ALA A 204 -14.34 -27.26 -9.28
C ALA A 204 -14.57 -28.59 -8.54
N GLU A 205 -15.55 -29.39 -8.98
CA GLU A 205 -15.83 -30.72 -8.43
C GLU A 205 -14.63 -31.66 -8.57
N ARG A 206 -14.05 -31.76 -9.76
CA ARG A 206 -12.85 -32.60 -9.99
C ARG A 206 -11.66 -32.19 -9.11
N LEU A 207 -11.42 -30.87 -8.95
CA LEU A 207 -10.30 -30.37 -8.14
C LEU A 207 -10.48 -30.60 -6.65
N THR A 208 -11.74 -30.75 -6.20
CA THR A 208 -12.08 -30.89 -4.80
C THR A 208 -12.64 -32.25 -4.41
N GLN A 209 -12.70 -33.22 -5.38
CA GLN A 209 -13.21 -34.57 -5.17
C GLN A 209 -12.44 -35.29 -4.06
N GLY A 210 -13.17 -35.85 -3.11
CA GLY A 210 -12.60 -36.59 -1.98
C GLY A 210 -11.97 -35.71 -0.88
N VAL A 211 -11.97 -34.38 -1.06
CA VAL A 211 -11.38 -33.44 -0.10
C VAL A 211 -12.45 -32.87 0.83
N ARG A 212 -12.25 -32.99 2.15
CA ARG A 212 -13.24 -32.56 3.15
C ARG A 212 -12.95 -31.16 3.70
N SER A 213 -11.67 -30.78 3.79
CA SER A 213 -11.22 -29.53 4.39
C SER A 213 -11.28 -28.38 3.38
N ASP A 214 -11.87 -27.23 3.75
CA ASP A 214 -11.90 -26.03 2.91
C ASP A 214 -10.48 -25.53 2.59
N ARG A 215 -9.54 -25.69 3.51
CA ARG A 215 -8.13 -25.37 3.30
C ARG A 215 -7.51 -26.19 2.18
N ASP A 216 -7.78 -27.50 2.15
CA ASP A 216 -7.22 -28.39 1.13
C ASP A 216 -7.93 -28.20 -0.21
N ARG A 217 -9.25 -27.93 -0.21
CA ARG A 217 -9.97 -27.47 -1.42
C ARG A 217 -9.32 -26.24 -2.01
N ALA A 218 -9.06 -25.22 -1.18
CA ALA A 218 -8.42 -23.98 -1.63
C ALA A 218 -7.01 -24.23 -2.16
N ARG A 219 -6.22 -25.10 -1.52
CA ARG A 219 -4.88 -25.48 -1.97
C ARG A 219 -4.91 -26.22 -3.31
N ASN A 220 -5.82 -27.17 -3.49
CA ASN A 220 -5.94 -27.91 -4.75
C ASN A 220 -6.32 -26.98 -5.91
N ILE A 221 -7.27 -26.06 -5.68
CA ILE A 221 -7.66 -25.06 -6.67
C ILE A 221 -6.49 -24.09 -6.95
N LEU A 222 -5.76 -23.66 -5.93
CA LEU A 222 -4.55 -22.83 -6.09
C LEU A 222 -3.50 -23.53 -6.97
N ASN A 223 -3.24 -24.81 -6.71
CA ASN A 223 -2.25 -25.60 -7.45
C ASN A 223 -2.63 -25.78 -8.93
N HIS A 224 -3.93 -25.73 -9.26
CA HIS A 224 -4.38 -25.79 -10.66
C HIS A 224 -3.81 -24.68 -11.54
N PHE A 225 -3.49 -23.52 -10.94
CA PHE A 225 -2.93 -22.38 -11.67
C PHE A 225 -1.40 -22.42 -11.83
N ALA A 226 -0.72 -23.43 -11.29
CA ALA A 226 0.75 -23.50 -11.30
C ALA A 226 1.36 -23.44 -12.70
N ASP A 227 0.68 -24.03 -13.69
CA ASP A 227 1.12 -24.09 -15.09
C ASP A 227 0.60 -22.91 -15.93
N PHE A 228 -0.17 -22.01 -15.36
CA PHE A 228 -0.71 -20.85 -16.06
C PHE A 228 0.33 -19.75 -16.16
N ARG A 229 0.29 -18.95 -17.22
CA ARG A 229 1.29 -17.90 -17.48
C ARG A 229 0.76 -16.50 -17.22
N TYR A 230 1.61 -15.65 -16.67
CA TYR A 230 1.30 -14.23 -16.53
C TYR A 230 1.42 -13.49 -17.86
N THR A 231 0.42 -12.70 -18.23
CA THR A 231 0.44 -11.80 -19.39
C THR A 231 -0.54 -10.63 -19.23
N LEU A 232 -0.15 -9.43 -19.65
CA LEU A 232 -1.04 -8.27 -19.75
C LEU A 232 -1.77 -8.20 -21.10
N LYS A 233 -1.32 -8.96 -22.10
CA LYS A 233 -1.96 -9.00 -23.42
C LYS A 233 -3.13 -9.98 -23.35
N MET A 234 -4.35 -9.44 -23.41
CA MET A 234 -5.57 -10.25 -23.43
C MET A 234 -6.24 -10.16 -24.81
N GLU A 235 -6.58 -11.34 -25.33
CA GLU A 235 -7.38 -11.50 -26.53
C GLU A 235 -8.76 -11.97 -26.10
N ASN A 236 -9.80 -11.34 -26.58
CA ASN A 236 -11.17 -11.72 -26.29
C ASN A 236 -11.64 -12.77 -27.29
N ASN A 237 -12.30 -13.80 -26.79
CA ASN A 237 -13.06 -14.73 -27.61
C ASN A 237 -14.55 -14.33 -27.49
N PRO A 238 -15.21 -13.86 -28.57
CA PRO A 238 -16.59 -13.38 -28.51
C PRO A 238 -17.60 -14.49 -28.16
N ASP A 239 -17.25 -15.76 -28.43
CA ASP A 239 -18.14 -16.91 -28.24
C ASP A 239 -18.11 -17.47 -26.81
N LYS A 240 -17.27 -16.93 -25.93
CA LYS A 240 -17.07 -17.44 -24.56
C LYS A 240 -17.00 -16.34 -23.53
N THR A 241 -17.35 -16.70 -22.31
CA THR A 241 -17.06 -15.81 -21.17
C THR A 241 -15.56 -15.66 -20.99
N ALA A 242 -15.13 -14.50 -20.49
CA ALA A 242 -13.72 -14.22 -20.26
C ALA A 242 -13.03 -15.25 -19.33
N LEU A 243 -13.75 -15.76 -18.33
CA LEU A 243 -13.24 -16.79 -17.40
C LEU A 243 -13.18 -18.17 -18.04
N GLU A 244 -14.15 -18.55 -18.88
CA GLU A 244 -14.12 -19.83 -19.57
C GLU A 244 -12.95 -19.90 -20.54
N HIS A 245 -12.74 -18.83 -21.32
CA HIS A 245 -11.60 -18.72 -22.22
C HIS A 245 -10.27 -18.77 -21.47
N PHE A 246 -10.16 -18.08 -20.33
CA PHE A 246 -8.98 -18.12 -19.47
C PHE A 246 -8.69 -19.52 -18.93
N LEU A 247 -9.69 -20.19 -18.33
CA LEU A 247 -9.51 -21.47 -17.64
C LEU A 247 -9.20 -22.64 -18.57
N PHE A 248 -9.86 -22.71 -19.74
CA PHE A 248 -9.84 -23.91 -20.55
C PHE A 248 -8.99 -23.80 -21.82
N GLU A 249 -8.77 -22.59 -22.32
CA GLU A 249 -8.09 -22.43 -23.61
C GLU A 249 -6.75 -21.72 -23.46
N ARG A 250 -6.78 -20.50 -22.94
CA ARG A 250 -5.60 -19.64 -22.94
C ARG A 250 -4.59 -19.97 -21.87
N LYS A 251 -5.04 -20.25 -20.66
CA LYS A 251 -4.22 -20.51 -19.48
C LYS A 251 -3.15 -19.41 -19.26
N ALA A 252 -3.48 -18.20 -19.62
CA ALA A 252 -2.62 -17.04 -19.50
C ALA A 252 -3.44 -15.76 -19.30
N GLY A 253 -3.03 -14.90 -18.36
CA GLY A 253 -3.73 -13.67 -18.02
C GLY A 253 -2.98 -12.88 -16.96
N HIS A 254 -3.64 -11.88 -16.39
CA HIS A 254 -3.13 -11.09 -15.27
C HIS A 254 -3.95 -11.35 -14.00
N CYS A 255 -3.55 -10.70 -12.89
CA CYS A 255 -4.07 -11.00 -11.55
C CYS A 255 -5.60 -11.05 -11.43
N GLU A 256 -6.34 -10.19 -12.13
CA GLU A 256 -7.82 -10.21 -12.10
C GLU A 256 -8.41 -11.52 -12.60
N TYR A 257 -7.85 -12.09 -13.68
CA TYR A 257 -8.32 -13.37 -14.22
C TYR A 257 -8.02 -14.53 -13.28
N PHE A 258 -6.81 -14.58 -12.74
CA PHE A 258 -6.39 -15.59 -11.78
C PHE A 258 -7.26 -15.54 -10.51
N ALA A 259 -7.36 -14.35 -9.92
CA ALA A 259 -8.12 -14.17 -8.69
C ALA A 259 -9.62 -14.43 -8.91
N SER A 260 -10.22 -13.93 -10.01
CA SER A 260 -11.63 -14.18 -10.32
C SER A 260 -11.92 -15.64 -10.56
N ALA A 261 -11.08 -16.34 -11.34
CA ALA A 261 -11.23 -17.76 -11.59
C ALA A 261 -11.15 -18.58 -10.30
N MET A 262 -10.19 -18.25 -9.42
CA MET A 262 -10.07 -18.93 -8.13
C MET A 262 -11.28 -18.67 -7.22
N VAL A 263 -11.80 -17.44 -7.16
CA VAL A 263 -13.02 -17.13 -6.39
C VAL A 263 -14.21 -17.95 -6.90
N ILE A 264 -14.41 -17.98 -8.21
CA ILE A 264 -15.55 -18.70 -8.80
C ILE A 264 -15.43 -20.21 -8.58
N LEU A 265 -14.25 -20.81 -8.74
CA LEU A 265 -14.01 -22.23 -8.46
C LEU A 265 -14.23 -22.56 -6.97
N LEU A 266 -13.77 -21.70 -6.04
CA LEU A 266 -13.98 -21.89 -4.60
C LEU A 266 -15.45 -21.78 -4.23
N ARG A 267 -16.17 -20.80 -4.76
CA ARG A 267 -17.62 -20.64 -4.54
C ARG A 267 -18.40 -21.82 -5.11
N SER A 268 -18.02 -22.33 -6.29
CA SER A 268 -18.60 -23.54 -6.88
C SER A 268 -18.36 -24.79 -6.02
N ALA A 269 -17.23 -24.83 -5.28
CA ALA A 269 -16.92 -25.87 -4.31
C ALA A 269 -17.55 -25.65 -2.91
N GLY A 270 -18.37 -24.60 -2.75
CA GLY A 270 -19.06 -24.28 -1.49
C GLY A 270 -18.20 -23.56 -0.45
N VAL A 271 -17.03 -23.00 -0.83
CA VAL A 271 -16.15 -22.25 0.05
C VAL A 271 -16.46 -20.74 -0.07
N PRO A 272 -16.90 -20.05 1.00
CA PRO A 272 -17.16 -18.63 0.97
C PRO A 272 -15.88 -17.83 0.63
N THR A 273 -15.96 -16.98 -0.39
CA THR A 273 -14.77 -16.36 -0.97
C THR A 273 -15.06 -14.96 -1.50
N ARG A 274 -14.09 -14.05 -1.39
CA ARG A 274 -14.17 -12.68 -1.89
C ARG A 274 -12.92 -12.28 -2.67
N LEU A 275 -13.09 -11.38 -3.62
CA LEU A 275 -12.00 -10.77 -4.38
C LEU A 275 -11.48 -9.55 -3.62
N VAL A 276 -10.19 -9.39 -3.52
CA VAL A 276 -9.57 -8.21 -2.93
C VAL A 276 -8.70 -7.51 -3.94
N ASN A 277 -8.86 -6.20 -4.02
CA ASN A 277 -8.02 -5.32 -4.81
C ASN A 277 -7.20 -4.41 -3.92
N GLY A 278 -5.95 -4.21 -4.31
CA GLY A 278 -5.02 -3.38 -3.58
C GLY A 278 -3.69 -3.24 -4.31
N PHE A 279 -2.62 -3.27 -3.57
CA PHE A 279 -1.26 -3.19 -4.11
C PHE A 279 -0.35 -4.25 -3.50
N VAL A 280 0.62 -4.71 -4.28
CA VAL A 280 1.73 -5.54 -3.78
C VAL A 280 2.95 -4.65 -3.53
N GLY A 281 3.55 -4.78 -2.37
CA GLY A 281 4.77 -4.06 -2.01
C GLY A 281 6.01 -4.85 -2.43
N VAL A 282 6.71 -4.35 -3.44
CA VAL A 282 7.89 -5.02 -4.01
C VAL A 282 9.13 -4.12 -4.08
N GLU A 283 8.97 -2.80 -3.98
CA GLU A 283 10.05 -1.85 -4.16
C GLU A 283 10.44 -1.18 -2.84
N TRP A 284 11.55 -1.60 -2.25
CA TRP A 284 12.09 -0.98 -1.05
C TRP A 284 13.14 0.07 -1.41
N ASN A 285 13.09 1.23 -0.77
CA ASN A 285 14.10 2.27 -0.86
C ASN A 285 15.02 2.18 0.35
N GLU A 286 16.22 1.66 0.17
CA GLU A 286 17.22 1.47 1.23
C GLU A 286 17.75 2.81 1.77
N TRP A 287 17.80 3.87 0.94
CA TRP A 287 18.27 5.19 1.35
C TRP A 287 17.37 5.85 2.39
N GLY A 288 16.05 5.66 2.22
CA GLY A 288 15.04 6.23 3.10
C GLY A 288 14.44 5.24 4.11
N ASN A 289 14.73 3.95 3.98
CA ASN A 289 14.09 2.86 4.74
C ASN A 289 12.56 2.91 4.65
N TYR A 290 12.04 2.96 3.43
CA TYR A 290 10.60 2.93 3.18
C TYR A 290 10.26 2.12 1.93
N LEU A 291 9.02 1.65 1.91
CA LEU A 291 8.42 0.97 0.77
C LEU A 291 7.86 1.99 -0.22
N ILE A 292 8.12 1.80 -1.52
CA ILE A 292 7.51 2.57 -2.60
C ILE A 292 6.44 1.71 -3.24
N ILE A 293 5.22 2.24 -3.32
CA ILE A 293 4.12 1.62 -4.02
C ILE A 293 3.74 2.46 -5.23
N ARG A 294 3.77 1.81 -6.40
CA ARG A 294 3.43 2.43 -7.68
C ARG A 294 2.08 1.95 -8.19
N GLN A 295 1.51 2.65 -9.13
CA GLN A 295 0.30 2.22 -9.80
C GLN A 295 0.47 0.88 -10.52
N SER A 296 1.65 0.62 -11.09
CA SER A 296 2.01 -0.68 -11.68
C SER A 296 2.02 -1.85 -10.68
N HIS A 297 2.06 -1.56 -9.38
CA HIS A 297 1.97 -2.57 -8.31
C HIS A 297 0.52 -2.93 -7.94
N ALA A 298 -0.49 -2.41 -8.68
CA ALA A 298 -1.88 -2.79 -8.49
C ALA A 298 -2.03 -4.32 -8.62
N HIS A 299 -2.78 -4.92 -7.72
CA HIS A 299 -2.87 -6.36 -7.62
C HIS A 299 -4.22 -6.81 -7.09
N SER A 300 -4.67 -7.98 -7.57
CA SER A 300 -5.88 -8.64 -7.12
C SER A 300 -5.53 -10.01 -6.57
N TRP A 301 -6.14 -10.36 -5.44
CA TRP A 301 -5.97 -11.67 -4.79
C TRP A 301 -7.29 -12.15 -4.19
N VAL A 302 -7.25 -13.28 -3.55
CA VAL A 302 -8.41 -13.99 -3.01
C VAL A 302 -8.33 -14.06 -1.50
N GLU A 303 -9.45 -13.81 -0.83
CA GLU A 303 -9.64 -14.16 0.57
C GLU A 303 -10.75 -15.21 0.66
N ALA A 304 -10.42 -16.42 1.15
CA ALA A 304 -11.36 -17.50 1.37
C ALA A 304 -11.58 -17.72 2.87
N PHE A 305 -12.83 -17.94 3.26
CA PHE A 305 -13.15 -18.24 4.64
C PHE A 305 -12.93 -19.70 4.95
N ILE A 306 -11.94 -19.96 5.77
CA ILE A 306 -11.56 -21.33 6.18
C ILE A 306 -12.13 -21.60 7.56
N SER A 307 -12.93 -22.66 7.68
CA SER A 307 -13.53 -23.07 8.95
C SER A 307 -12.48 -23.23 10.05
N GLY A 308 -12.71 -22.59 11.20
CA GLY A 308 -11.80 -22.58 12.34
C GLY A 308 -10.58 -21.66 12.21
N LYS A 309 -10.39 -21.00 11.05
CA LYS A 309 -9.30 -20.04 10.83
C LYS A 309 -9.78 -18.62 10.47
N GLY A 310 -10.93 -18.48 9.81
CA GLY A 310 -11.42 -17.21 9.29
C GLY A 310 -10.93 -16.91 7.86
N TRP A 311 -10.91 -15.64 7.48
CA TRP A 311 -10.50 -15.19 6.16
C TRP A 311 -9.00 -15.42 5.93
N THR A 312 -8.67 -16.28 4.99
CA THR A 312 -7.29 -16.68 4.64
C THR A 312 -6.96 -16.18 3.24
N VAL A 313 -5.76 -15.62 3.08
CA VAL A 313 -5.28 -15.06 1.81
C VAL A 313 -4.73 -16.16 0.91
N TYR A 314 -5.15 -16.12 -0.37
CA TYR A 314 -4.63 -16.96 -1.45
C TYR A 314 -4.32 -16.07 -2.66
N ASP A 315 -3.16 -16.27 -3.26
CA ASP A 315 -2.79 -15.58 -4.48
C ASP A 315 -2.41 -16.56 -5.59
N PRO A 316 -3.32 -16.79 -6.53
CA PRO A 316 -3.09 -17.72 -7.64
C PRO A 316 -2.22 -17.17 -8.76
N THR A 317 -1.83 -15.87 -8.65
CA THR A 317 -1.12 -15.19 -9.73
C THR A 317 0.36 -15.58 -9.75
N PRO A 318 0.91 -16.08 -10.86
CA PRO A 318 2.35 -16.26 -11.01
C PRO A 318 3.10 -14.93 -10.84
N PRO A 319 4.38 -14.96 -10.46
CA PRO A 319 5.20 -13.75 -10.37
C PRO A 319 5.17 -12.95 -11.68
N ASP A 320 4.88 -11.64 -11.57
CA ASP A 320 4.93 -10.73 -12.71
C ASP A 320 6.40 -10.46 -13.09
N PRO A 321 6.87 -10.87 -14.29
CA PRO A 321 8.25 -10.68 -14.69
C PRO A 321 8.70 -9.20 -14.69
N ALA A 322 7.75 -8.28 -14.93
CA ALA A 322 8.04 -6.85 -14.94
C ALA A 322 8.37 -6.28 -13.55
N LEU A 323 7.88 -6.91 -12.48
CA LEU A 323 8.17 -6.52 -11.10
C LEU A 323 9.52 -7.04 -10.59
N VAL A 324 10.09 -8.04 -11.26
CA VAL A 324 11.32 -8.74 -10.82
C VAL A 324 12.56 -8.21 -11.50
N THR A 325 12.43 -7.53 -12.66
CA THR A 325 13.58 -7.11 -13.48
C THR A 325 14.15 -5.77 -12.98
N PRO A 326 15.35 -5.74 -12.34
CA PRO A 326 15.96 -4.48 -11.95
C PRO A 326 16.44 -3.72 -13.19
N SER A 327 15.97 -2.49 -13.38
CA SER A 327 16.55 -1.57 -14.36
C SER A 327 17.92 -1.10 -13.88
N LEU A 328 18.91 -0.96 -14.77
CA LEU A 328 20.23 -0.41 -14.47
C LEU A 328 20.17 1.02 -13.87
N LEU A 329 19.10 1.76 -14.16
CA LEU A 329 18.85 3.11 -13.60
C LEU A 329 18.12 3.08 -12.24
N HIS A 330 17.78 1.91 -11.73
CA HIS A 330 17.03 1.74 -10.49
C HIS A 330 17.65 2.41 -9.25
N PRO A 331 18.98 2.32 -9.02
CA PRO A 331 19.63 3.00 -7.89
C PRO A 331 19.49 4.53 -7.96
N LEU A 332 19.69 5.10 -9.15
CA LEU A 332 19.57 6.54 -9.35
C LEU A 332 18.13 7.02 -9.16
N ALA A 333 17.16 6.27 -9.66
CA ALA A 333 15.75 6.55 -9.47
C ALA A 333 15.36 6.53 -7.98
N LYS A 334 15.85 5.57 -7.20
CA LYS A 334 15.66 5.49 -5.74
C LYS A 334 16.29 6.68 -5.00
N SER A 335 17.48 7.12 -5.40
CA SER A 335 18.12 8.30 -4.81
C SER A 335 17.33 9.57 -5.08
N LEU A 336 16.85 9.76 -6.31
CA LEU A 336 15.99 10.90 -6.66
C LEU A 336 14.65 10.86 -5.91
N ASP A 337 14.07 9.67 -5.75
CA ASP A 337 12.85 9.50 -4.98
C ASP A 337 13.06 9.83 -3.50
N PHE A 338 14.19 9.42 -2.92
CA PHE A 338 14.57 9.79 -1.56
C PHE A 338 14.72 11.31 -1.40
N LEU A 339 15.37 12.00 -2.35
CA LEU A 339 15.49 13.45 -2.33
C LEU A 339 14.12 14.15 -2.41
N ARG A 340 13.22 13.66 -3.28
CA ARG A 340 11.84 14.17 -3.39
C ARG A 340 11.05 13.98 -2.10
N MET A 341 11.13 12.79 -1.51
CA MET A 341 10.46 12.49 -0.23
C MET A 341 11.00 13.38 0.89
N SER A 342 12.32 13.53 0.98
CA SER A 342 12.98 14.39 1.96
C SER A 342 12.58 15.86 1.76
N TRP A 343 12.53 16.33 0.52
CA TRP A 343 12.06 17.67 0.21
C TRP A 343 10.61 17.90 0.65
N GLN A 344 9.71 16.97 0.32
CA GLN A 344 8.32 17.07 0.75
C GLN A 344 8.18 17.07 2.27
N ARG A 345 8.96 16.22 2.97
CA ARG A 345 8.90 16.04 4.41
C ARG A 345 9.45 17.26 5.16
N TYR A 346 10.64 17.75 4.78
CA TYR A 346 11.37 18.75 5.54
C TYR A 346 11.23 20.18 5.01
N VAL A 347 10.77 20.35 3.78
CA VAL A 347 10.65 21.67 3.17
C VAL A 347 9.20 22.07 2.93
N VAL A 348 8.44 21.24 2.22
CA VAL A 348 7.06 21.57 1.84
C VAL A 348 6.09 21.44 3.03
N ARG A 349 6.27 20.42 3.85
CA ARG A 349 5.40 20.12 5.01
C ARG A 349 5.99 20.56 6.36
N TYR A 350 7.01 21.42 6.34
CA TYR A 350 7.62 21.96 7.54
C TYR A 350 6.58 22.76 8.36
N SER A 351 6.16 22.20 9.48
CA SER A 351 5.09 22.73 10.32
C SER A 351 5.62 23.55 11.49
N VAL A 352 4.73 24.26 12.19
CA VAL A 352 5.06 24.96 13.44
C VAL A 352 5.60 23.98 14.49
N HIS A 353 5.12 22.75 14.52
CA HIS A 353 5.62 21.70 15.42
C HIS A 353 7.09 21.37 15.13
N ASP A 354 7.45 21.22 13.85
CA ASP A 354 8.83 20.99 13.42
C ASP A 354 9.74 22.16 13.80
N GLN A 355 9.22 23.42 13.73
CA GLN A 355 9.92 24.62 14.17
C GLN A 355 10.25 24.57 15.66
N VAL A 356 9.28 24.15 16.49
CA VAL A 356 9.48 24.02 17.95
C VAL A 356 10.57 22.98 18.24
N GLN A 357 10.56 21.84 17.54
CA GLN A 357 11.60 20.81 17.70
C GLN A 357 12.99 21.33 17.34
N VAL A 358 13.12 22.09 16.24
CA VAL A 358 14.39 22.71 15.83
C VAL A 358 14.87 23.72 16.91
N VAL A 359 13.97 24.54 17.45
CA VAL A 359 14.32 25.48 18.53
C VAL A 359 14.75 24.74 19.81
N GLN A 360 14.05 23.67 20.17
CA GLN A 360 14.41 22.82 21.31
C GLN A 360 15.78 22.16 21.12
N PHE A 361 16.09 21.68 19.91
CA PHE A 361 17.40 21.15 19.56
C PHE A 361 18.52 22.18 19.77
N PHE A 362 18.35 23.41 19.29
CA PHE A 362 19.34 24.47 19.51
C PHE A 362 19.48 24.86 20.99
N ARG A 363 18.41 24.78 21.78
CA ARG A 363 18.44 24.98 23.23
C ARG A 363 19.14 23.87 23.99
N ALA A 364 18.96 22.59 23.55
CA ALA A 364 19.48 21.40 24.24
C ALA A 364 20.95 21.05 23.92
N GLY A 365 21.73 21.96 23.32
CA GLY A 365 23.17 21.80 23.09
C GLY A 365 23.58 21.74 21.61
N GLY A 366 22.70 22.09 20.68
CA GLY A 366 23.04 22.22 19.26
C GLY A 366 24.19 23.21 18.95
N ARG A 367 24.53 24.05 19.93
CA ARG A 367 25.69 24.97 19.85
C ARG A 367 27.01 24.24 19.69
N ASP A 368 27.17 23.11 20.35
CA ASP A 368 28.39 22.26 20.30
C ASP A 368 28.59 21.63 18.92
N LEU A 369 27.51 21.16 18.30
CA LEU A 369 27.53 20.62 16.95
C LEU A 369 27.84 21.74 15.91
N VAL A 370 27.25 22.90 16.08
CA VAL A 370 27.51 24.05 15.20
C VAL A 370 28.98 24.52 15.32
N GLN A 371 29.55 24.46 16.50
CA GLN A 371 30.99 24.78 16.68
C GLN A 371 31.89 23.73 16.05
N LYS A 372 31.58 22.44 16.19
CA LYS A 372 32.29 21.32 15.50
C LYS A 372 32.18 21.41 13.99
N LEU A 373 31.00 21.74 13.45
CA LEU A 373 30.80 22.00 12.03
C LEU A 373 31.55 23.26 11.55
N LYS A 374 31.58 24.30 12.32
CA LYS A 374 32.36 25.50 12.01
C LYS A 374 33.87 25.21 11.99
N GLY A 375 34.37 24.39 12.91
CA GLY A 375 35.75 23.90 12.90
C GLY A 375 36.07 23.11 11.64
N LEU A 376 35.24 22.11 11.32
CA LEU A 376 35.36 21.30 10.09
C LEU A 376 35.31 22.13 8.79
N LEU A 377 34.46 23.18 8.77
CA LEU A 377 34.32 24.09 7.63
C LEU A 377 35.46 25.11 7.56
N ALA A 378 36.07 25.46 8.70
CA ALA A 378 37.25 26.37 8.74
C ALA A 378 38.51 25.67 8.25
N ASP A 379 38.64 24.34 8.48
CA ASP A 379 39.74 23.51 8.00
C ASP A 379 39.64 23.19 6.50
N LEU A 380 38.47 23.39 5.88
CA LEU A 380 38.26 23.28 4.45
C LEU A 380 38.89 24.49 3.72
N ASN A 381 39.94 24.23 2.95
CA ASN A 381 40.61 25.26 2.15
C ASN A 381 39.70 25.74 1.01
N TRP A 382 38.89 26.80 1.33
CA TRP A 382 37.90 27.36 0.39
C TRP A 382 38.52 27.90 -0.90
N GLN A 383 39.81 28.20 -0.91
CA GLN A 383 40.50 28.68 -2.11
C GLN A 383 40.68 27.59 -3.16
N THR A 384 40.80 26.31 -2.77
CA THR A 384 40.85 25.18 -3.67
C THR A 384 39.46 24.77 -4.17
N LEU A 385 38.41 24.97 -3.38
CA LEU A 385 37.04 24.69 -3.79
C LEU A 385 36.44 25.75 -4.72
N VAL A 386 36.84 27.02 -4.56
CA VAL A 386 36.32 28.12 -5.40
C VAL A 386 37.08 28.24 -6.73
N LYS A 387 38.36 27.81 -6.80
CA LYS A 387 39.17 27.80 -8.04
C LYS A 387 38.89 26.57 -8.93
N GLY A 388 38.35 25.46 -8.38
CA GLY A 388 37.82 24.39 -9.18
C GLY A 388 36.41 24.75 -9.63
N GLN A 389 36.10 24.58 -10.90
CA GLN A 389 34.84 24.89 -11.60
C GLN A 389 33.59 24.16 -11.03
N PHE A 390 33.43 24.10 -9.70
CA PHE A 390 32.26 23.53 -9.08
C PHE A 390 31.17 24.59 -8.98
N SER A 391 30.11 24.42 -9.79
CA SER A 391 28.89 25.22 -9.71
C SER A 391 28.35 25.26 -8.27
N PRO A 392 27.83 26.40 -7.77
CA PRO A 392 27.18 26.49 -6.46
C PRO A 392 26.04 25.47 -6.29
N VAL A 393 25.52 24.93 -7.38
CA VAL A 393 24.57 23.81 -7.41
C VAL A 393 25.23 22.52 -6.88
N ILE A 394 26.49 22.23 -7.22
CA ILE A 394 27.20 21.04 -6.71
C ILE A 394 27.49 21.19 -5.21
N LEU A 395 27.87 22.39 -4.78
CA LEU A 395 28.06 22.66 -3.35
C LEU A 395 26.75 22.51 -2.55
N ALA A 396 25.62 22.96 -3.09
CA ALA A 396 24.30 22.77 -2.50
C ALA A 396 23.89 21.29 -2.50
N LEU A 397 24.18 20.54 -3.56
CA LEU A 397 23.93 19.09 -3.66
C LEU A 397 24.75 18.26 -2.67
N ILE A 398 25.91 18.76 -2.23
CA ILE A 398 26.75 18.10 -1.21
C ILE A 398 26.32 18.52 0.20
N LEU A 399 26.06 19.80 0.43
CA LEU A 399 25.77 20.32 1.76
C LEU A 399 24.35 20.00 2.24
N ILE A 400 23.36 19.96 1.35
CA ILE A 400 21.96 19.64 1.69
C ILE A 400 21.81 18.18 2.16
N PRO A 401 22.38 17.16 1.48
CA PRO A 401 22.35 15.78 1.98
C PRO A 401 23.09 15.59 3.31
N ILE A 402 24.24 16.26 3.49
CA ILE A 402 24.98 16.20 4.75
C ILE A 402 24.15 16.78 5.89
N LEU A 403 23.51 17.93 5.66
CA LEU A 403 22.61 18.54 6.65
C LEU A 403 21.40 17.65 6.96
N LEU A 404 20.82 17.04 5.93
CA LEU A 404 19.71 16.10 6.07
C LEU A 404 20.13 14.81 6.78
N LEU A 405 21.34 14.30 6.53
CA LEU A 405 21.90 13.11 7.20
C LEU A 405 22.16 13.39 8.69
N VAL A 406 22.71 14.56 9.01
CA VAL A 406 22.94 15.01 10.39
C VAL A 406 21.60 15.16 11.13
N LEU A 407 20.61 15.75 10.47
CA LEU A 407 19.26 15.87 11.02
C LEU A 407 18.62 14.47 11.20
N LYS A 408 18.76 13.56 10.25
CA LYS A 408 18.26 12.17 10.34
C LYS A 408 18.89 11.38 11.47
N HIS A 409 20.21 11.46 11.64
CA HIS A 409 20.93 10.67 12.66
C HIS A 409 20.53 11.09 14.09
N ARG A 410 20.11 12.32 14.30
CA ARG A 410 19.74 12.85 15.61
C ARG A 410 18.25 12.88 15.89
N TYR A 411 17.39 12.97 14.84
CA TYR A 411 15.93 12.96 15.00
C TYR A 411 15.31 11.57 14.81
N GLY A 412 16.01 10.61 14.17
CA GLY A 412 15.59 9.21 14.09
C GLY A 412 15.67 8.45 15.42
N ALA A 413 16.27 9.05 16.45
CA ALA A 413 16.37 8.48 17.80
C ALA A 413 15.28 9.00 18.78
N PHE A 414 14.43 9.93 18.34
CA PHE A 414 13.36 10.51 19.16
C PHE A 414 12.04 10.52 18.40
N SER A 415 11.51 9.34 18.10
CA SER A 415 10.07 9.18 17.91
C SER A 415 9.55 8.42 19.13
N PRO A 416 8.62 9.02 19.91
CA PRO A 416 7.90 8.29 20.92
C PRO A 416 7.00 7.23 20.28
#